data_e819d2034f74cd840118f78d4776ce86
#
_entry.id   e819d2034f74cd840118f78d4776ce86
#
_cell.length_a   1.000
_cell.length_b   1.000
_cell.length_c   1.000
_cell.angle_alpha   90.00
_cell.angle_beta   90.00
_cell.angle_gamma   90.00
#
_symmetry.space_group_name_H-M   'P 1'
#
loop_
_entity.id
_entity.type
_entity.pdbx_description
1 polymer ?
#
loop_
_entity_poly.entity_id
_entity_poly.type
_entity_poly.pdbx_seq_one_letter_code
_entity_poly.pdbx_strand_id
1 'polypeptide(L)'
;MIKIEKPNGYIEITNNYFANLVGHAAQSCFGVTGMVNSNAYQSIKSVIKSRTSKENNDQGVTVKSINGNLVIDLHISVSYGVNISAIVESIVNKVRYTVEQATDLNVSKVNVYIDALN
;
A
#
# COMPACT_ATOMS: atom_id res chain seq x y z
N MET A 1 1.84 -1.82 -11.80
CA MET A 1 0.71 -2.37 -12.55
C MET A 1 0.80 -3.87 -12.60
N ILE A 2 -0.25 -4.54 -12.21
CA ILE A 2 -0.28 -6.01 -12.12
C ILE A 2 -1.18 -6.54 -13.22
N LYS A 3 -0.66 -7.51 -13.98
CA LYS A 3 -1.38 -8.08 -15.11
C LYS A 3 -1.65 -9.55 -14.85
N ILE A 4 -2.91 -9.95 -14.96
CA ILE A 4 -3.33 -11.34 -14.79
C ILE A 4 -3.81 -11.84 -16.12
N GLU A 5 -3.16 -12.87 -16.66
CA GLU A 5 -3.54 -13.41 -17.95
C GLU A 5 -4.54 -14.55 -17.79
N LYS A 6 -5.56 -14.52 -18.61
CA LYS A 6 -6.61 -15.55 -18.67
C LYS A 6 -6.74 -16.04 -20.10
N PRO A 7 -7.33 -17.23 -20.31
CA PRO A 7 -7.50 -17.75 -21.68
C PRO A 7 -8.27 -16.81 -22.60
N ASN A 8 -9.20 -16.04 -22.06
CA ASN A 8 -10.04 -15.14 -22.84
C ASN A 8 -9.55 -13.70 -22.85
N GLY A 9 -8.37 -13.44 -22.29
CA GLY A 9 -7.87 -12.08 -22.22
C GLY A 9 -7.01 -11.89 -21.00
N TYR A 10 -6.95 -10.65 -20.49
CA TYR A 10 -6.17 -10.39 -19.29
C TYR A 10 -6.86 -9.31 -18.45
N ILE A 11 -6.46 -9.28 -17.19
CA ILE A 11 -6.89 -8.26 -16.23
C ILE A 11 -5.68 -7.45 -15.86
N GLU A 12 -5.81 -6.12 -15.90
CA GLU A 12 -4.72 -5.25 -15.54
C GLU A 12 -5.17 -4.39 -14.36
N ILE A 13 -4.43 -4.48 -13.26
CA ILE A 13 -4.77 -3.76 -12.04
C ILE A 13 -3.71 -2.72 -11.78
N THR A 14 -4.12 -1.46 -11.69
CA THR A 14 -3.19 -0.35 -11.51
C THR A 14 -2.69 -0.26 -10.08
N ASN A 15 -1.53 0.37 -9.90
CA ASN A 15 -1.02 0.61 -8.55
C ASN A 15 -1.98 1.50 -7.75
N ASN A 16 -2.68 2.39 -8.43
CA ASN A 16 -3.64 3.27 -7.77
C ASN A 16 -4.77 2.47 -7.12
N TYR A 17 -5.24 1.42 -7.79
CA TYR A 17 -6.26 0.56 -7.21
C TYR A 17 -5.75 -0.09 -5.93
N PHE A 18 -4.54 -0.64 -5.98
CA PHE A 18 -3.94 -1.27 -4.81
C PHE A 18 -3.68 -0.25 -3.71
N ALA A 19 -3.26 0.95 -4.06
CA ALA A 19 -3.00 1.98 -3.06
C ALA A 19 -4.27 2.32 -2.30
N ASN A 20 -5.39 2.43 -3.00
CA ASN A 20 -6.66 2.71 -2.35
C ASN A 20 -7.10 1.54 -1.47
N LEU A 21 -7.01 0.33 -1.99
CA LEU A 21 -7.44 -0.87 -1.27
C LEU A 21 -6.59 -1.10 -0.03
N VAL A 22 -5.28 -1.08 -0.20
CA VAL A 22 -4.33 -1.35 0.87
C VAL A 22 -4.34 -0.21 1.89
N GLY A 23 -4.36 1.02 1.40
CA GLY A 23 -4.40 2.18 2.29
C GLY A 23 -5.64 2.18 3.16
N HIS A 24 -6.77 1.85 2.59
CA HIS A 24 -8.01 1.78 3.34
C HIS A 24 -7.95 0.69 4.42
N ALA A 25 -7.43 -0.47 4.05
CA ALA A 25 -7.30 -1.57 5.01
C ALA A 25 -6.35 -1.21 6.14
N ALA A 26 -5.21 -0.60 5.82
CA ALA A 26 -4.23 -0.22 6.82
C ALA A 26 -4.76 0.85 7.77
N GLN A 27 -5.46 1.85 7.23
CA GLN A 27 -6.00 2.93 8.04
C GLN A 27 -7.12 2.49 8.97
N SER A 28 -7.74 1.36 8.67
CA SER A 28 -8.78 0.83 9.53
C SER A 28 -8.21 0.14 10.77
N CYS A 29 -6.90 -0.08 10.82
CA CYS A 29 -6.28 -0.72 11.96
C CYS A 29 -6.08 0.29 13.09
N PHE A 30 -6.25 -0.21 14.32
CA PHE A 30 -6.05 0.63 15.49
C PHE A 30 -4.61 1.13 15.57
N GLY A 31 -4.46 2.40 15.88
CA GLY A 31 -3.14 3.00 16.07
C GLY A 31 -2.53 3.64 14.82
N VAL A 32 -3.08 3.35 13.65
CA VAL A 32 -2.61 3.96 12.41
C VAL A 32 -3.29 5.32 12.25
N THR A 33 -2.49 6.38 12.16
CA THR A 33 -3.03 7.72 12.03
C THR A 33 -3.11 8.19 10.58
N GLY A 34 -2.40 7.52 9.68
CA GLY A 34 -2.49 7.85 8.27
C GLY A 34 -1.43 7.15 7.45
N MET A 35 -1.51 7.35 6.15
CA MET A 35 -0.50 6.87 5.21
C MET A 35 0.50 7.99 4.95
N VAL A 36 1.75 7.60 4.77
CA VAL A 36 2.81 8.56 4.48
C VAL A 36 3.28 8.31 3.06
N ASN A 37 3.14 9.32 2.22
CA ASN A 37 3.64 9.25 0.87
C ASN A 37 5.15 9.07 0.92
N SER A 38 5.67 8.11 0.18
CA SER A 38 7.11 7.84 0.17
C SER A 38 7.91 9.06 -0.28
N ASN A 39 7.26 9.98 -0.98
CA ASN A 39 7.90 11.21 -1.43
C ASN A 39 7.42 12.43 -0.68
N ALA A 40 6.90 12.25 0.53
CA ALA A 40 6.34 13.36 1.31
C ALA A 40 7.32 14.51 1.49
N TYR A 41 8.58 14.17 1.69
CA TYR A 41 9.65 15.09 1.84
C TYR A 41 9.86 15.95 0.60
N GLN A 42 9.63 15.37 -0.57
CA GLN A 42 9.75 16.08 -1.84
C GLN A 42 8.43 16.64 -2.32
N SER A 43 7.38 16.41 -1.59
CA SER A 43 6.05 16.79 -2.05
C SER A 43 5.90 18.29 -2.29
N ILE A 44 6.62 19.08 -1.52
CA ILE A 44 6.57 20.53 -1.71
C ILE A 44 7.11 20.92 -3.07
N LYS A 45 8.21 20.30 -3.48
CA LYS A 45 8.78 20.56 -4.79
C LYS A 45 7.97 19.92 -5.89
N SER A 46 7.35 18.81 -5.59
CA SER A 46 6.66 18.02 -6.60
C SER A 46 5.20 18.43 -6.79
N VAL A 47 4.72 19.37 -5.99
CA VAL A 47 3.33 19.81 -6.13
C VAL A 47 3.00 20.23 -7.55
N ILE A 48 3.92 20.94 -8.19
CA ILE A 48 3.71 21.38 -9.55
C ILE A 48 3.75 20.20 -10.51
N LYS A 49 4.67 19.28 -10.29
CA LYS A 49 4.81 18.12 -11.15
C LYS A 49 3.70 17.11 -10.94
N SER A 50 3.15 17.05 -9.74
CA SER A 50 2.13 16.08 -9.43
C SER A 50 0.85 16.31 -10.22
N ARG A 51 0.70 17.46 -10.80
CA ARG A 51 -0.44 17.71 -11.66
C ARG A 51 -0.40 16.88 -12.93
N THR A 52 0.80 16.49 -13.36
CA THR A 52 0.98 15.83 -14.64
C THR A 52 1.25 14.35 -14.51
N SER A 53 1.54 13.86 -13.32
CA SER A 53 1.87 12.44 -13.15
C SER A 53 1.03 11.86 -12.04
N LYS A 54 -0.18 11.49 -12.39
CA LYS A 54 -1.09 10.88 -11.44
C LYS A 54 -0.62 9.51 -10.97
N GLU A 55 0.13 8.83 -11.81
CA GLU A 55 0.63 7.50 -11.49
C GLU A 55 1.66 7.50 -10.38
N ASN A 56 2.20 8.67 -10.04
CA ASN A 56 3.18 8.76 -8.96
C ASN A 56 2.55 8.98 -7.60
N ASN A 57 1.24 9.07 -7.56
CA ASN A 57 0.56 9.28 -6.29
C ASN A 57 0.25 7.92 -5.67
N ASP A 58 1.28 7.33 -5.06
CA ASP A 58 1.16 5.99 -4.49
C ASP A 58 0.55 5.99 -3.09
N GLN A 59 0.34 7.17 -2.51
CA GLN A 59 -0.28 7.30 -1.20
C GLN A 59 0.41 6.43 -0.14
N GLY A 60 1.69 6.20 -0.30
CA GLY A 60 2.46 5.39 0.64
C GLY A 60 2.37 3.90 0.39
N VAL A 61 1.81 3.48 -0.72
CA VAL A 61 1.65 2.07 -1.05
C VAL A 61 2.30 1.77 -2.38
N THR A 62 3.13 0.74 -2.41
CA THR A 62 3.72 0.24 -3.65
C THR A 62 3.50 -1.25 -3.72
N VAL A 63 3.05 -1.74 -4.87
CA VAL A 63 2.77 -3.16 -5.07
C VAL A 63 3.57 -3.65 -6.26
N LYS A 64 4.28 -4.76 -6.07
CA LYS A 64 5.07 -5.39 -7.12
C LYS A 64 4.66 -6.84 -7.26
N SER A 65 4.84 -7.39 -8.45
CA SER A 65 4.61 -8.80 -8.71
C SER A 65 5.95 -9.47 -8.93
N ILE A 66 6.26 -10.47 -8.11
CA ILE A 66 7.51 -11.22 -8.20
C ILE A 66 7.15 -12.69 -8.21
N ASN A 67 7.50 -13.37 -9.30
CA ASN A 67 7.22 -14.79 -9.47
C ASN A 67 5.74 -15.13 -9.29
N GLY A 68 4.86 -14.24 -9.73
CA GLY A 68 3.43 -14.47 -9.63
C GLY A 68 2.81 -14.13 -8.29
N ASN A 69 3.62 -13.70 -7.32
CA ASN A 69 3.12 -13.31 -6.01
C ASN A 69 3.30 -11.82 -5.81
N LEU A 70 2.47 -11.25 -4.95
CA LEU A 70 2.53 -9.82 -4.69
C LEU A 70 3.43 -9.51 -3.50
N VAL A 71 4.18 -8.42 -3.63
CA VAL A 71 4.95 -7.83 -2.54
C VAL A 71 4.44 -6.43 -2.35
N ILE A 72 4.00 -6.13 -1.15
CA ILE A 72 3.37 -4.85 -0.83
C ILE A 72 4.24 -4.09 0.16
N ASP A 73 4.54 -2.85 -0.17
CA ASP A 73 5.28 -1.95 0.72
C ASP A 73 4.37 -0.82 1.16
N LEU A 74 4.32 -0.60 2.47
CA LEU A 74 3.47 0.43 3.07
C LEU A 74 4.30 1.40 3.88
N HIS A 75 3.95 2.68 3.79
CA HIS A 75 4.51 3.72 4.65
C HIS A 75 3.38 4.33 5.45
N ILE A 76 3.46 4.26 6.77
CA ILE A 76 2.39 4.71 7.65
C ILE A 76 2.90 5.61 8.75
N SER A 77 1.99 6.35 9.35
CA SER A 77 2.23 7.05 10.60
C SER A 77 1.36 6.39 11.68
N VAL A 78 1.85 6.43 12.92
CA VAL A 78 1.16 5.80 14.03
C VAL A 78 1.07 6.77 15.21
N SER A 79 0.17 6.47 16.14
CA SER A 79 0.03 7.26 17.36
C SER A 79 1.19 7.01 18.30
N TYR A 80 1.58 8.04 19.02
CA TYR A 80 2.61 7.90 20.03
C TYR A 80 2.13 6.94 21.14
N GLY A 81 3.03 6.10 21.59
CA GLY A 81 2.75 5.23 22.71
C GLY A 81 2.12 3.89 22.37
N VAL A 82 1.84 3.62 21.09
CA VAL A 82 1.27 2.34 20.69
C VAL A 82 2.35 1.27 20.60
N ASN A 83 1.93 0.01 20.69
CA ASN A 83 2.82 -1.12 20.51
C ASN A 83 2.97 -1.38 19.02
N ILE A 84 4.13 -1.04 18.48
CA ILE A 84 4.37 -1.13 17.04
C ILE A 84 4.29 -2.56 16.54
N SER A 85 4.84 -3.52 17.28
CA SER A 85 4.80 -4.92 16.85
C SER A 85 3.37 -5.43 16.68
N ALA A 86 2.50 -5.09 17.61
CA ALA A 86 1.11 -5.52 17.56
C ALA A 86 0.39 -4.87 16.38
N ILE A 87 0.66 -3.59 16.14
CA ILE A 87 0.03 -2.87 15.03
C ILE A 87 0.48 -3.44 13.70
N VAL A 88 1.78 -3.68 13.54
CA VAL A 88 2.31 -4.21 12.30
C VAL A 88 1.73 -5.58 12.00
N GLU A 89 1.64 -6.44 13.00
CA GLU A 89 1.05 -7.75 12.81
C GLU A 89 -0.40 -7.65 12.34
N SER A 90 -1.16 -6.77 12.96
CA SER A 90 -2.55 -6.53 12.58
C SER A 90 -2.64 -6.02 11.14
N ILE A 91 -1.78 -5.08 10.77
CA ILE A 91 -1.77 -4.52 9.42
C ILE A 91 -1.44 -5.58 8.39
N VAL A 92 -0.39 -6.35 8.64
CA VAL A 92 0.04 -7.39 7.70
C VAL A 92 -1.09 -8.37 7.44
N ASN A 93 -1.74 -8.84 8.50
CA ASN A 93 -2.83 -9.80 8.37
C ASN A 93 -4.02 -9.19 7.64
N LYS A 94 -4.38 -7.97 7.97
CA LYS A 94 -5.53 -7.32 7.35
C LYS A 94 -5.28 -7.00 5.89
N VAL A 95 -4.12 -6.48 5.57
CA VAL A 95 -3.77 -6.12 4.19
C VAL A 95 -3.72 -7.37 3.33
N ARG A 96 -3.03 -8.41 3.82
CA ARG A 96 -2.95 -9.65 3.06
C ARG A 96 -4.33 -10.21 2.77
N TYR A 97 -5.16 -10.30 3.80
CA TYR A 97 -6.50 -10.84 3.64
C TYR A 97 -7.31 -10.00 2.64
N THR A 98 -7.29 -8.69 2.81
CA THR A 98 -8.07 -7.79 1.96
C THR A 98 -7.66 -7.90 0.50
N VAL A 99 -6.35 -7.90 0.24
CA VAL A 99 -5.86 -7.98 -1.13
C VAL A 99 -6.14 -9.34 -1.74
N GLU A 100 -5.91 -10.41 -1.00
CA GLU A 100 -6.16 -11.75 -1.53
C GLU A 100 -7.64 -11.99 -1.81
N GLN A 101 -8.52 -11.45 -0.99
CA GLN A 101 -9.95 -11.57 -1.23
C GLN A 101 -10.40 -10.74 -2.43
N ALA A 102 -9.82 -9.59 -2.63
CA ALA A 102 -10.22 -8.69 -3.71
C ALA A 102 -9.68 -9.13 -5.07
N THR A 103 -8.50 -9.69 -5.10
CA THR A 103 -7.80 -9.95 -6.37
C THR A 103 -7.56 -11.44 -6.66
N ASP A 104 -7.74 -12.28 -5.66
CA ASP A 104 -7.48 -13.72 -5.78
C ASP A 104 -6.02 -14.02 -6.08
N LEU A 105 -5.13 -13.09 -5.75
CA LEU A 105 -3.69 -13.26 -5.91
C LEU A 105 -3.05 -13.52 -4.55
N ASN A 106 -1.96 -14.27 -4.55
CA ASN A 106 -1.22 -14.52 -3.32
C ASN A 106 -0.32 -13.36 -2.99
N VAL A 107 -0.32 -12.97 -1.71
CA VAL A 107 0.59 -11.94 -1.21
C VAL A 107 1.70 -12.64 -0.44
N SER A 108 2.93 -12.55 -0.96
CA SER A 108 4.06 -13.23 -0.33
C SER A 108 4.68 -12.41 0.80
N LYS A 109 4.67 -11.09 0.67
CA LYS A 109 5.25 -10.21 1.69
C LYS A 109 4.47 -8.92 1.81
N VAL A 110 4.37 -8.43 3.04
CA VAL A 110 3.87 -7.09 3.31
C VAL A 110 4.91 -6.42 4.19
N ASN A 111 5.58 -5.42 3.65
CA ASN A 111 6.61 -4.67 4.36
C ASN A 111 6.01 -3.36 4.86
N VAL A 112 6.13 -3.12 6.15
CA VAL A 112 5.53 -1.93 6.75
C VAL A 112 6.64 -1.03 7.25
N TYR A 113 6.62 0.22 6.78
CA TYR A 113 7.57 1.25 7.18
C TYR A 113 6.84 2.27 8.03
N ILE A 114 7.32 2.47 9.24
CA ILE A 114 6.72 3.43 10.15
C ILE A 114 7.58 4.68 10.09
N ASP A 115 7.09 5.65 9.34
CA ASP A 115 7.88 6.84 9.00
C ASP A 115 7.60 8.03 9.90
N ALA A 116 6.50 8.01 10.64
CA ALA A 116 6.13 9.16 11.45
C ALA A 116 5.33 8.77 12.68
N LEU A 117 5.46 9.57 13.72
CA LEU A 117 4.67 9.46 14.93
C LEU A 117 3.84 10.75 15.07
N ASN A 118 2.61 10.58 15.46
CA ASN A 118 1.72 11.73 15.68
C ASN A 118 1.29 11.84 17.12
#